data_1a738f4513c8db2840f122a7e5580c7b
#
_entry.id   1a738f4513c8db2840f122a7e5580c7b
#
_cell.length_a   1.000
_cell.length_b   1.000
_cell.length_c   1.000
_cell.angle_alpha   90.00
_cell.angle_beta   90.00
_cell.angle_gamma   90.00
#
_symmetry.space_group_name_H-M   'P 1'
#
loop_
_entity.id
_entity.type
_entity.pdbx_description
1 polymer ?
#
loop_
_entity_poly.entity_id
_entity_poly.type
_entity_poly.pdbx_seq_one_letter_code
_entity_poly.pdbx_strand_id
1 'polypeptide(L)'
;FTVIPSEVEGSKYKMMKRILYILTAALLIASCGEKNGGKTELTLEQKLCAEWHSTVLPVDGDIYISFASDKTFELYQQIGEGAHRLYRGTWNLEENLLTGKYNDGEEWAAAYNITINDKQLTMTSVNDAAEESVFALEEIPEEVVQTCEVIVKSY
;
A
#
# COMPACT_ATOMS: atom_id res chain seq x y z
N PHE A 1 -35.28 8.96 -23.67
CA PHE A 1 -33.83 9.05 -23.41
C PHE A 1 -33.60 8.63 -21.98
N THR A 2 -33.11 7.41 -21.80
CA THR A 2 -32.80 6.84 -20.46
C THR A 2 -31.31 6.99 -20.24
N VAL A 3 -30.93 7.83 -19.29
CA VAL A 3 -29.53 7.95 -18.85
C VAL A 3 -29.25 6.81 -17.87
N ILE A 4 -28.35 5.90 -18.23
CA ILE A 4 -27.87 4.81 -17.35
C ILE A 4 -26.73 5.38 -16.50
N PRO A 5 -26.80 5.28 -15.16
CA PRO A 5 -25.70 5.74 -14.29
C PRO A 5 -24.49 4.81 -14.42
N SER A 6 -23.34 5.36 -14.73
CA SER A 6 -22.05 4.66 -14.88
C SER A 6 -21.36 4.27 -13.54
N GLU A 7 -22.00 4.49 -12.40
CA GLU A 7 -21.40 4.28 -11.08
C GLU A 7 -21.37 2.83 -10.59
N VAL A 8 -22.26 1.96 -11.13
CA VAL A 8 -22.41 0.59 -10.60
C VAL A 8 -21.32 -0.38 -11.09
N GLU A 9 -20.72 -0.14 -12.25
CA GLU A 9 -19.69 -1.02 -12.81
C GLU A 9 -18.31 -0.84 -12.15
N GLY A 10 -17.96 0.37 -11.74
CA GLY A 10 -16.68 0.65 -11.08
C GLY A 10 -16.53 -0.03 -9.72
N SER A 11 -17.63 -0.09 -8.95
CA SER A 11 -17.66 -0.71 -7.62
C SER A 11 -17.48 -2.23 -7.69
N LYS A 12 -18.13 -2.91 -8.64
CA LYS A 12 -18.01 -4.37 -8.83
C LYS A 12 -16.62 -4.80 -9.30
N TYR A 13 -15.98 -4.00 -10.15
CA TYR A 13 -14.63 -4.29 -10.65
C TYR A 13 -13.58 -4.13 -9.55
N LYS A 14 -13.72 -3.14 -8.66
CA LYS A 14 -12.84 -2.93 -7.49
C LYS A 14 -13.00 -4.04 -6.44
N MET A 15 -14.24 -4.50 -6.20
CA MET A 15 -14.50 -5.62 -5.28
C MET A 15 -13.94 -6.94 -5.81
N MET A 16 -13.99 -7.19 -7.13
CA MET A 16 -13.38 -8.36 -7.74
C MET A 16 -11.84 -8.34 -7.67
N LYS A 17 -11.19 -7.16 -7.80
CA LYS A 17 -9.74 -7.04 -7.59
C LYS A 17 -9.35 -7.38 -6.15
N ARG A 18 -10.08 -6.88 -5.16
CA ARG A 18 -9.82 -7.17 -3.73
C ARG A 18 -9.98 -8.66 -3.40
N ILE A 19 -11.03 -9.32 -3.93
CA ILE A 19 -11.24 -10.77 -3.76
C ILE A 19 -10.13 -11.58 -4.45
N LEU A 20 -9.60 -11.12 -5.58
CA LEU A 20 -8.51 -11.79 -6.30
C LEU A 20 -7.19 -11.72 -5.52
N TYR A 21 -6.90 -10.63 -4.80
CA TYR A 21 -5.70 -10.51 -3.96
C TYR A 21 -5.72 -11.45 -2.75
N ILE A 22 -6.89 -11.66 -2.13
CA ILE A 22 -7.04 -12.59 -1.00
C ILE A 22 -6.90 -14.05 -1.47
N LEU A 23 -7.35 -14.38 -2.69
CA LEU A 23 -7.27 -15.74 -3.25
C LEU A 23 -5.87 -16.11 -3.75
N THR A 24 -5.06 -15.16 -4.21
CA THR A 24 -3.69 -15.45 -4.67
C THR A 24 -2.72 -15.69 -3.52
N ALA A 25 -2.94 -15.12 -2.36
CA ALA A 25 -2.15 -15.42 -1.16
C ALA A 25 -2.41 -16.83 -0.59
N ALA A 26 -3.58 -17.42 -0.89
CA ALA A 26 -3.96 -18.75 -0.39
C ALA A 26 -3.57 -19.93 -1.33
N LEU A 27 -3.18 -19.67 -2.58
CA LEU A 27 -2.96 -20.71 -3.60
C LEU A 27 -1.51 -21.18 -3.75
N LEU A 28 -0.56 -20.64 -2.97
CA LEU A 28 0.84 -21.08 -3.01
C LEU A 28 1.19 -22.21 -2.03
N ILE A 29 0.20 -22.84 -1.38
CA ILE A 29 0.45 -23.92 -0.41
C ILE A 29 0.16 -25.33 -0.97
N ALA A 30 -0.07 -25.51 -2.26
CA ALA A 30 -0.35 -26.79 -2.85
C ALA A 30 0.59 -27.14 -4.02
N SER A 31 1.87 -27.34 -3.73
CA SER A 31 2.72 -28.17 -4.58
C SER A 31 3.97 -28.63 -3.84
N CYS A 32 4.07 -29.92 -3.77
CA CYS A 32 5.19 -30.78 -3.47
C CYS A 32 5.29 -31.34 -2.05
N GLY A 33 5.19 -32.65 -2.05
CA GLY A 33 5.36 -33.53 -0.94
C GLY A 33 6.79 -33.60 -0.38
N GLU A 34 6.82 -34.20 0.78
CA GLU A 34 7.91 -34.77 1.58
C GLU A 34 8.70 -33.84 2.52
N LYS A 35 8.28 -33.98 3.80
CA LYS A 35 9.13 -34.04 5.00
C LYS A 35 10.19 -32.93 5.20
N ASN A 36 9.73 -31.84 5.74
CA ASN A 36 10.22 -31.22 6.97
C ASN A 36 9.32 -30.01 7.27
N GLY A 37 8.74 -29.93 8.46
CA GLY A 37 7.83 -28.86 8.87
C GLY A 37 8.54 -27.52 9.07
N GLY A 38 9.12 -26.96 8.01
CA GLY A 38 9.62 -25.60 7.95
C GLY A 38 8.48 -24.69 7.49
N LYS A 39 7.93 -23.84 8.37
CA LYS A 39 7.18 -22.67 7.94
C LYS A 39 8.09 -21.89 6.99
N THR A 40 7.75 -21.84 5.71
CA THR A 40 8.44 -20.95 4.77
C THR A 40 8.18 -19.53 5.23
N GLU A 41 9.20 -18.91 5.80
CA GLU A 41 9.11 -17.53 6.26
C GLU A 41 8.95 -16.62 5.04
N LEU A 42 7.96 -15.73 5.06
CA LEU A 42 7.73 -14.77 4.00
C LEU A 42 8.93 -13.84 3.88
N THR A 43 9.33 -13.52 2.65
CA THR A 43 10.35 -12.49 2.37
C THR A 43 9.85 -11.12 2.83
N LEU A 44 10.78 -10.16 3.02
CA LEU A 44 10.42 -8.79 3.38
C LEU A 44 9.46 -8.17 2.34
N GLU A 45 9.72 -8.44 1.05
CA GLU A 45 8.86 -8.00 -0.04
C GLU A 45 7.45 -8.58 0.04
N GLN A 46 7.33 -9.87 0.32
CA GLN A 46 6.02 -10.53 0.49
C GLN A 46 5.26 -10.01 1.71
N LYS A 47 5.97 -9.69 2.81
CA LYS A 47 5.38 -9.06 4.00
C LYS A 47 4.93 -7.63 3.72
N LEU A 48 5.66 -6.87 2.87
CA LEU A 48 5.33 -5.51 2.51
C LEU A 48 4.04 -5.43 1.67
N CYS A 49 3.77 -6.43 0.81
CA CYS A 49 2.59 -6.49 -0.06
C CYS A 49 1.30 -6.66 0.75
N ALA A 50 0.83 -5.57 1.37
CA ALA A 50 -0.34 -5.50 2.22
C ALA A 50 -0.88 -4.07 2.28
N GLU A 51 -1.91 -3.86 3.08
CA GLU A 51 -2.46 -2.54 3.43
C GLU A 51 -2.00 -2.14 4.82
N TRP A 52 -1.55 -0.90 4.95
CA TRP A 52 -0.92 -0.37 6.14
C TRP A 52 -1.54 0.96 6.54
N HIS A 53 -1.79 1.15 7.83
CA HIS A 53 -2.33 2.38 8.41
C HIS A 53 -1.31 3.02 9.35
N SER A 54 -1.07 4.32 9.22
CA SER A 54 -0.13 5.06 10.05
C SER A 54 -0.56 5.08 11.53
N THR A 55 0.38 4.82 12.42
CA THR A 55 0.20 4.93 13.87
C THR A 55 1.12 5.97 14.49
N VAL A 56 2.25 6.24 13.84
CA VAL A 56 3.20 7.31 14.18
C VAL A 56 3.65 7.96 12.89
N LEU A 57 3.55 9.27 12.82
CA LEU A 57 4.03 10.10 11.72
C LEU A 57 4.85 11.27 12.27
N PRO A 58 5.84 11.80 11.53
CA PRO A 58 6.58 13.01 11.89
C PRO A 58 5.74 14.28 11.77
N VAL A 59 4.57 14.21 11.17
CA VAL A 59 3.62 15.30 10.98
C VAL A 59 2.23 14.91 11.44
N ASP A 60 1.39 15.89 11.75
CA ASP A 60 -0.03 15.64 12.06
C ASP A 60 -0.79 15.24 10.79
N GLY A 61 -1.33 14.03 10.79
CA GLY A 61 -2.01 13.48 9.63
C GLY A 61 -2.45 12.03 9.81
N ASP A 62 -3.10 11.52 8.77
CA ASP A 62 -3.57 10.15 8.66
C ASP A 62 -3.20 9.57 7.29
N ILE A 63 -2.53 8.43 7.27
CA ILE A 63 -2.01 7.82 6.05
C ILE A 63 -2.36 6.34 6.00
N TYR A 64 -3.00 5.94 4.90
CA TYR A 64 -3.08 4.54 4.50
C TYR A 64 -2.23 4.33 3.25
N ILE A 65 -1.51 3.22 3.19
CA ILE A 65 -0.73 2.83 2.02
C ILE A 65 -0.93 1.35 1.71
N SER A 66 -1.19 1.03 0.44
CA SER A 66 -1.29 -0.33 -0.07
C SER A 66 -0.14 -0.59 -1.02
N PHE A 67 0.61 -1.67 -0.78
CA PHE A 67 1.63 -2.17 -1.68
C PHE A 67 1.14 -3.44 -2.37
N ALA A 68 1.14 -3.44 -3.70
CA ALA A 68 0.71 -4.58 -4.48
C ALA A 68 1.91 -5.39 -5.01
N SER A 69 1.72 -6.68 -5.24
CA SER A 69 2.77 -7.59 -5.73
C SER A 69 3.24 -7.29 -7.16
N ASP A 70 2.47 -6.52 -7.93
CA ASP A 70 2.83 -6.00 -9.25
C ASP A 70 3.71 -4.73 -9.18
N LYS A 71 4.21 -4.39 -7.99
CA LYS A 71 5.04 -3.22 -7.70
C LYS A 71 4.29 -1.89 -7.79
N THR A 72 2.98 -1.87 -7.78
CA THR A 72 2.20 -0.64 -7.67
C THR A 72 1.86 -0.32 -6.22
N PHE A 73 1.65 0.96 -5.91
CA PHE A 73 1.13 1.42 -4.62
C PHE A 73 -0.05 2.35 -4.79
N GLU A 74 -0.90 2.38 -3.77
CA GLU A 74 -1.90 3.42 -3.55
C GLU A 74 -1.65 4.06 -2.18
N LEU A 75 -1.48 5.36 -2.15
CA LEU A 75 -1.24 6.16 -0.94
C LEU A 75 -2.42 7.10 -0.72
N TYR A 76 -3.14 6.91 0.36
CA TYR A 76 -4.23 7.78 0.82
C TYR A 76 -3.69 8.63 1.94
N GLN A 77 -3.45 9.91 1.68
CA GLN A 77 -2.81 10.83 2.60
C GLN A 77 -3.75 11.96 2.99
N GLN A 78 -3.95 12.15 4.27
CA GLN A 78 -4.58 13.33 4.86
C GLN A 78 -3.55 14.03 5.75
N ILE A 79 -3.19 15.25 5.41
CA ILE A 79 -2.34 16.12 6.23
C ILE A 79 -3.18 17.33 6.62
N GLY A 80 -3.36 17.52 7.94
CA GLY A 80 -4.29 18.50 8.48
C GLY A 80 -5.76 18.10 8.25
N GLU A 81 -6.62 19.08 8.00
CA GLU A 81 -8.06 18.89 7.80
C GLU A 81 -8.40 18.58 6.32
N GLY A 82 -9.50 17.90 6.09
CA GLY A 82 -10.04 17.61 4.75
C GLY A 82 -10.12 16.13 4.40
N ALA A 83 -10.37 15.82 3.14
CA ALA A 83 -10.42 14.46 2.65
C ALA A 83 -9.02 13.88 2.41
N HIS A 84 -8.91 12.55 2.44
CA HIS A 84 -7.70 11.88 1.99
C HIS A 84 -7.44 12.17 0.51
N ARG A 85 -6.19 12.38 0.15
CA ARG A 85 -5.73 12.52 -1.23
C ARG A 85 -5.10 11.21 -1.67
N LEU A 86 -5.56 10.70 -2.81
CA LEU A 86 -5.07 9.45 -3.37
C LEU A 86 -3.94 9.73 -4.38
N TYR A 87 -2.77 9.19 -4.07
CA TYR A 87 -1.61 9.14 -4.95
C TYR A 87 -1.37 7.70 -5.37
N ARG A 88 -0.90 7.52 -6.59
CA ARG A 88 -0.57 6.21 -7.16
C ARG A 88 0.80 6.23 -7.80
N GLY A 89 1.41 5.07 -7.89
CA GLY A 89 2.70 4.92 -8.53
C GLY A 89 3.25 3.51 -8.44
N THR A 90 4.55 3.42 -8.58
CA THR A 90 5.30 2.16 -8.49
C THR A 90 6.32 2.23 -7.38
N TRP A 91 6.67 1.10 -6.81
CA TRP A 91 7.68 0.96 -5.77
C TRP A 91 8.74 -0.07 -6.14
N ASN A 92 9.91 0.07 -5.54
CA ASN A 92 10.99 -0.90 -5.61
C ASN A 92 11.58 -1.13 -4.22
N LEU A 93 12.00 -2.37 -3.95
CA LEU A 93 12.65 -2.76 -2.70
C LEU A 93 13.96 -3.45 -3.05
N GLU A 94 15.08 -2.88 -2.60
CA GLU A 94 16.42 -3.46 -2.69
C GLU A 94 16.93 -3.72 -1.28
N GLU A 95 17.06 -4.99 -0.91
CA GLU A 95 17.32 -5.42 0.47
C GLU A 95 16.23 -4.88 1.41
N ASN A 96 16.48 -3.79 2.13
CA ASN A 96 15.53 -3.09 3.00
C ASN A 96 15.29 -1.63 2.59
N LEU A 97 15.87 -1.19 1.47
CA LEU A 97 15.69 0.15 0.94
C LEU A 97 14.47 0.21 0.01
N LEU A 98 13.43 0.86 0.47
CA LEU A 98 12.20 1.10 -0.27
C LEU A 98 12.25 2.46 -0.97
N THR A 99 11.98 2.46 -2.26
CA THR A 99 11.85 3.66 -3.10
C THR A 99 10.50 3.65 -3.81
N GLY A 100 10.01 4.82 -4.21
CA GLY A 100 8.77 4.93 -4.95
C GLY A 100 8.80 6.05 -5.96
N LYS A 101 7.96 5.90 -6.99
CA LYS A 101 7.77 6.86 -8.07
C LYS A 101 6.29 7.03 -8.35
N TYR A 102 5.80 8.26 -8.35
CA TYR A 102 4.43 8.58 -8.66
C TYR A 102 4.12 8.41 -10.16
N ASN A 103 2.85 8.29 -10.51
CA ASN A 103 2.42 8.13 -11.91
C ASN A 103 2.74 9.34 -12.79
N ASP A 104 2.98 10.51 -12.21
CA ASP A 104 3.45 11.71 -12.91
C ASP A 104 4.95 11.69 -13.23
N GLY A 105 5.66 10.67 -12.74
CA GLY A 105 7.08 10.50 -12.95
C GLY A 105 7.98 11.09 -11.87
N GLU A 106 7.42 11.79 -10.87
CA GLU A 106 8.19 12.27 -9.71
C GLU A 106 8.53 11.11 -8.77
N GLU A 107 9.73 11.11 -8.23
CA GLU A 107 10.15 10.18 -7.18
C GLU A 107 9.60 10.63 -5.82
N TRP A 108 9.49 9.71 -4.88
CA TRP A 108 9.23 10.06 -3.48
C TRP A 108 10.32 11.02 -2.96
N ALA A 109 9.93 11.90 -2.04
CA ALA A 109 10.85 12.89 -1.46
C ALA A 109 12.05 12.26 -0.75
N ALA A 110 11.94 11.02 -0.29
CA ALA A 110 13.02 10.24 0.31
C ALA A 110 12.89 8.76 -0.05
N ALA A 111 14.00 8.04 -0.01
CA ALA A 111 14.02 6.59 0.14
C ALA A 111 13.85 6.25 1.64
N TYR A 112 13.42 5.03 1.93
CA TYR A 112 13.16 4.59 3.31
C TYR A 112 13.83 3.25 3.59
N ASN A 113 14.57 3.16 4.68
CA ASN A 113 14.91 1.87 5.26
C ASN A 113 13.68 1.32 5.97
N ILE A 114 13.27 0.11 5.62
CA ILE A 114 12.09 -0.52 6.19
C ILE A 114 12.41 -1.72 7.06
N THR A 115 11.61 -1.93 8.09
CA THR A 115 11.56 -3.16 8.86
C THR A 115 10.09 -3.57 9.06
N ILE A 116 9.82 -4.88 9.03
CA ILE A 116 8.49 -5.43 9.30
C ILE A 116 8.61 -6.47 10.39
N ASN A 117 8.02 -6.19 11.54
CA ASN A 117 7.93 -7.09 12.68
C ASN A 117 6.45 -7.40 12.93
N ASP A 118 6.07 -8.67 12.82
CA ASP A 118 4.68 -9.12 12.94
C ASP A 118 3.72 -8.32 12.05
N LYS A 119 2.96 -7.41 12.66
CA LYS A 119 1.94 -6.57 12.01
C LYS A 119 2.32 -5.08 12.00
N GLN A 120 3.59 -4.78 12.15
CA GLN A 120 4.10 -3.41 12.18
C GLN A 120 5.15 -3.21 11.11
N LEU A 121 4.94 -2.19 10.27
CA LEU A 121 5.91 -1.67 9.32
C LEU A 121 6.50 -0.38 9.89
N THR A 122 7.83 -0.31 9.97
CA THR A 122 8.57 0.92 10.29
C THR A 122 9.30 1.38 9.04
N MET A 123 9.16 2.65 8.70
CA MET A 123 9.81 3.31 7.57
C MET A 123 10.65 4.47 8.11
N THR A 124 11.97 4.41 7.95
CA THR A 124 12.90 5.46 8.36
C THR A 124 13.46 6.15 7.13
N SER A 125 13.25 7.45 6.98
CA SER A 125 13.73 8.21 5.82
C SER A 125 15.27 8.22 5.75
N VAL A 126 15.80 8.03 4.53
CA VAL A 126 17.24 8.10 4.27
C VAL A 126 17.59 9.54 3.88
N ASN A 127 17.54 10.42 4.87
CA ASN A 127 17.96 11.81 4.79
C ASN A 127 18.55 12.24 6.13
N ASP A 128 19.04 13.48 6.23
CA ASP A 128 19.70 13.98 7.44
C ASP A 128 18.78 14.00 8.68
N ALA A 129 17.46 14.08 8.48
CA ALA A 129 16.48 14.08 9.57
C ALA A 129 16.20 12.67 10.12
N ALA A 130 16.39 11.63 9.31
CA ALA A 130 16.11 10.23 9.64
C ALA A 130 14.72 10.04 10.30
N GLU A 131 13.69 10.69 9.72
CA GLU A 131 12.33 10.68 10.25
C GLU A 131 11.73 9.29 10.18
N GLU A 132 11.07 8.89 11.25
CA GLU A 132 10.44 7.58 11.38
C GLU A 132 8.92 7.70 11.26
N SER A 133 8.34 6.80 10.46
CA SER A 133 6.90 6.57 10.38
C SER A 133 6.60 5.12 10.69
N VAL A 134 5.59 4.88 11.51
CA VAL A 134 5.18 3.54 11.93
C VAL A 134 3.77 3.28 11.46
N PHE A 135 3.56 2.10 10.91
CA PHE A 135 2.27 1.66 10.37
C PHE A 135 1.88 0.31 10.96
N ALA A 136 0.59 0.13 11.22
CA ALA A 136 0.00 -1.16 11.55
C ALA A 136 -0.55 -1.84 10.29
N LEU A 137 -0.52 -3.17 10.27
CA LEU A 137 -1.21 -3.97 9.24
C LEU A 137 -2.71 -3.82 9.45
N GLU A 138 -3.37 -3.08 8.58
CA GLU A 138 -4.79 -2.73 8.68
C GLU A 138 -5.36 -2.47 7.29
N GLU A 139 -6.57 -2.99 7.03
CA GLU A 139 -7.28 -2.76 5.77
C GLU A 139 -7.69 -1.29 5.63
N ILE A 140 -7.59 -0.75 4.42
CA ILE A 140 -8.02 0.62 4.13
C ILE A 140 -9.54 0.68 4.18
N PRO A 141 -10.14 1.52 5.07
CA PRO A 141 -11.59 1.63 5.18
C PRO A 141 -12.24 1.99 3.85
N GLU A 142 -13.37 1.36 3.56
CA GLU A 142 -14.11 1.62 2.31
C GLU A 142 -14.51 3.10 2.18
N GLU A 143 -14.81 3.75 3.29
CA GLU A 143 -15.12 5.18 3.34
C GLU A 143 -13.95 6.03 2.83
N VAL A 144 -12.71 5.74 3.25
CA VAL A 144 -11.49 6.43 2.76
C VAL A 144 -11.36 6.28 1.25
N VAL A 145 -11.58 5.06 0.74
CA VAL A 145 -11.50 4.77 -0.70
C VAL A 145 -12.58 5.51 -1.50
N GLN A 146 -13.80 5.64 -0.95
CA GLN A 146 -14.93 6.26 -1.65
C GLN A 146 -14.89 7.79 -1.61
N THR A 147 -14.33 8.38 -0.54
CA THR A 147 -14.34 9.84 -0.34
C THR A 147 -13.02 10.52 -0.68
N CYS A 148 -11.97 9.78 -1.00
CA CYS A 148 -10.66 10.35 -1.32
C CYS A 148 -10.69 11.19 -2.60
N GLU A 149 -9.91 12.27 -2.61
CA GLU A 149 -9.63 13.07 -3.78
C GLU A 149 -8.52 12.42 -4.61
N VAL A 150 -8.80 12.04 -5.85
CA VAL A 150 -7.78 11.50 -6.76
C VAL A 150 -6.90 12.63 -7.26
N ILE A 151 -5.63 12.62 -6.90
CA ILE A 151 -4.68 13.61 -7.36
C ILE A 151 -4.11 13.17 -8.71
N VAL A 152 -4.53 13.88 -9.77
CA VAL A 152 -3.92 13.79 -11.10
C VAL A 152 -3.13 15.08 -11.28
N LYS A 153 -1.82 15.01 -11.09
CA LYS A 153 -0.97 16.14 -11.45
C LYS A 153 -0.96 16.22 -12.99
N SER A 154 -1.56 17.29 -13.52
CA SER A 154 -1.46 17.63 -14.96
C SER A 154 -0.29 18.60 -15.14
N TYR A 155 0.56 18.31 -16.11
CA TYR A 155 1.63 19.21 -16.56
C TYR A 155 1.05 20.37 -17.39
#